data_133442f96ac13935bd91db2aa630f1cf
#
_entry.id   133442f96ac13935bd91db2aa630f1cf
#
_cell.length_a   1.000
_cell.length_b   1.000
_cell.length_c   1.000
_cell.angle_alpha   90.00
_cell.angle_beta   90.00
_cell.angle_gamma   90.00
#
_symmetry.space_group_name_H-M   'P 1'
#
loop_
_entity.id
_entity.type
_entity.pdbx_description
1 polymer ?
#
loop_
_entity_poly.entity_id
_entity_poly.type
_entity_poly.pdbx_seq_one_letter_code
_entity_poly.pdbx_strand_id
1 'polypeptide(L)'
;MTAKCDKCSETNTITAPGSKLGHDYAQTVTPATCVSGGYTTYVCTRCNDTYVGNYVDAIGHSYNNVVTPPTCTAGGYTTHTCVRGDSTYVDSQTSPLGHSYAATVVAATTTSHGYTVYTCTRCGVNYVSDYTPVLPALTPSEDKIAKEYGVDAKTAQEINYIFITNNVSSDTASLTESKMTAKPPKGDGDYKGSNFGLLRAQTTKLKKNSVTVKWNKVKNADGYIVYGAKCGAKSKYKVLKVVSGKTTSYTHKKLKKGTYYKYNIVAFKYVNGVKVTLAASKKIHATTLGGKYGVAKAVKLNKSKVKIKKGKTFKIKASEIKKDKKIKRHRAICYESSNTKIATVNSKGKIKAKKKGKCTIYVYAQNGVYKTVKVTVK
;
A
#
# COMPACT_ATOMS: atom_id res chain seq x y z
N MET A 1 -104.69 -7.16 -23.86
CA MET A 1 -105.89 -8.01 -24.12
C MET A 1 -106.13 -8.03 -25.63
N THR A 2 -106.37 -9.17 -26.20
CA THR A 2 -106.72 -9.31 -27.62
C THR A 2 -108.18 -9.61 -27.67
N ALA A 3 -109.03 -8.75 -28.35
CA ALA A 3 -110.43 -8.99 -28.58
C ALA A 3 -110.59 -9.38 -30.05
N LYS A 4 -111.35 -10.46 -30.31
CA LYS A 4 -111.68 -10.95 -31.64
C LYS A 4 -113.09 -10.52 -31.97
N CYS A 5 -113.32 -9.97 -33.16
CA CYS A 5 -114.60 -9.57 -33.59
C CYS A 5 -115.43 -10.83 -34.04
N ASP A 6 -116.61 -11.02 -33.44
CA ASP A 6 -117.45 -12.21 -33.73
C ASP A 6 -118.03 -12.21 -35.11
N LYS A 7 -118.04 -11.08 -35.85
CA LYS A 7 -118.62 -10.93 -37.21
C LYS A 7 -117.59 -10.86 -38.34
N CYS A 8 -116.29 -10.56 -38.09
CA CYS A 8 -115.33 -10.35 -39.20
C CYS A 8 -113.98 -11.05 -38.99
N SER A 9 -113.80 -11.83 -37.96
CA SER A 9 -112.57 -12.54 -37.64
C SER A 9 -111.28 -11.67 -37.42
N GLU A 10 -111.43 -10.36 -37.43
CA GLU A 10 -110.32 -9.49 -37.16
C GLU A 10 -110.02 -9.46 -35.67
N THR A 11 -108.78 -9.43 -35.36
CA THR A 11 -108.26 -9.29 -33.98
C THR A 11 -107.67 -7.93 -33.76
N ASN A 12 -108.21 -7.22 -32.82
CA ASN A 12 -107.61 -5.96 -32.39
C ASN A 12 -106.91 -6.21 -31.05
N THR A 13 -105.65 -5.93 -31.03
CA THR A 13 -104.85 -6.10 -29.83
C THR A 13 -104.60 -4.72 -29.20
N ILE A 14 -105.31 -4.42 -28.12
CA ILE A 14 -105.05 -3.22 -27.33
C ILE A 14 -104.08 -3.56 -26.22
N THR A 15 -102.93 -2.94 -26.26
CA THR A 15 -101.97 -3.07 -25.17
C THR A 15 -102.50 -2.26 -23.98
N ALA A 16 -102.84 -2.92 -22.89
CA ALA A 16 -103.33 -2.26 -21.67
C ALA A 16 -102.27 -1.25 -21.20
N PRO A 17 -102.64 -0.01 -20.83
CA PRO A 17 -101.70 0.94 -20.21
C PRO A 17 -101.10 0.32 -18.97
N GLY A 18 -99.75 0.29 -18.88
CA GLY A 18 -98.99 -0.25 -17.74
C GLY A 18 -98.61 -1.74 -17.90
N SER A 19 -98.92 -2.45 -19.05
CA SER A 19 -98.56 -3.85 -19.25
C SER A 19 -97.08 -4.09 -19.62
N LYS A 20 -96.31 -3.02 -19.89
CA LYS A 20 -94.86 -3.14 -20.13
C LYS A 20 -94.16 -3.24 -18.78
N LEU A 21 -93.75 -4.42 -18.43
CA LEU A 21 -93.09 -4.69 -17.16
C LEU A 21 -91.67 -4.05 -17.03
N GLY A 22 -91.20 -3.38 -18.08
CA GLY A 22 -89.81 -2.88 -18.09
C GLY A 22 -88.81 -3.99 -18.03
N HIS A 23 -87.52 -3.62 -18.16
CA HIS A 23 -86.42 -4.55 -18.02
C HIS A 23 -85.98 -4.65 -16.54
N ASP A 24 -85.59 -5.85 -16.13
CA ASP A 24 -85.01 -6.13 -14.82
C ASP A 24 -83.64 -6.76 -15.06
N TYR A 25 -82.61 -5.93 -14.89
CA TYR A 25 -81.22 -6.29 -15.24
C TYR A 25 -80.43 -6.90 -14.12
N ALA A 26 -80.00 -8.14 -14.30
CA ALA A 26 -78.93 -8.73 -13.52
C ALA A 26 -77.58 -8.15 -14.00
N GLN A 27 -76.71 -7.88 -13.08
CA GLN A 27 -75.40 -7.24 -13.33
C GLN A 27 -74.29 -8.25 -13.13
N THR A 28 -73.36 -8.29 -14.08
CA THR A 28 -72.09 -9.04 -13.97
C THR A 28 -70.94 -8.09 -14.22
N VAL A 29 -70.07 -7.87 -13.20
CA VAL A 29 -68.93 -7.01 -13.31
C VAL A 29 -67.73 -7.79 -13.86
N THR A 30 -67.16 -7.32 -14.95
CA THR A 30 -65.85 -7.73 -15.45
C THR A 30 -64.85 -6.71 -14.94
N PRO A 31 -63.96 -7.05 -13.97
CA PRO A 31 -62.99 -6.10 -13.40
C PRO A 31 -61.97 -5.68 -14.44
N ALA A 32 -61.44 -4.43 -14.31
CA ALA A 32 -60.31 -3.98 -15.09
C ALA A 32 -59.04 -4.75 -14.71
N THR A 33 -58.19 -5.03 -15.69
CA THR A 33 -56.86 -5.60 -15.54
C THR A 33 -55.79 -4.52 -15.77
N CYS A 34 -54.51 -4.87 -15.73
CA CYS A 34 -53.46 -3.92 -16.04
C CYS A 34 -53.54 -3.40 -17.49
N VAL A 35 -54.02 -4.19 -18.42
CA VAL A 35 -54.00 -3.89 -19.86
C VAL A 35 -55.38 -3.72 -20.46
N SER A 36 -56.43 -4.16 -19.79
CA SER A 36 -57.83 -4.13 -20.29
C SER A 36 -58.74 -3.38 -19.33
N GLY A 37 -59.58 -2.54 -19.89
CA GLY A 37 -60.61 -1.86 -19.11
C GLY A 37 -61.66 -2.85 -18.57
N GLY A 38 -62.28 -2.46 -17.48
CA GLY A 38 -63.39 -3.19 -16.89
C GLY A 38 -64.75 -2.64 -17.39
N TYR A 39 -65.80 -3.42 -17.25
CA TYR A 39 -67.14 -3.04 -17.61
C TYR A 39 -68.20 -3.90 -16.85
N THR A 40 -69.40 -3.43 -16.86
CA THR A 40 -70.55 -4.19 -16.31
C THR A 40 -71.49 -4.63 -17.43
N THR A 41 -71.73 -5.92 -17.49
CA THR A 41 -72.73 -6.49 -18.39
C THR A 41 -74.08 -6.56 -17.67
N TYR A 42 -75.11 -6.04 -18.30
CA TYR A 42 -76.48 -6.02 -17.83
C TYR A 42 -77.32 -6.97 -18.69
N VAL A 43 -77.89 -7.98 -18.09
CA VAL A 43 -78.72 -8.97 -18.77
C VAL A 43 -80.15 -8.93 -18.17
N CYS A 44 -81.14 -8.63 -19.00
CA CYS A 44 -82.51 -8.63 -18.52
C CYS A 44 -82.95 -10.06 -18.17
N THR A 45 -83.43 -10.30 -16.97
CA THR A 45 -83.89 -11.61 -16.47
C THR A 45 -85.18 -12.07 -17.12
N ARG A 46 -85.90 -11.16 -17.83
CA ARG A 46 -87.20 -11.44 -18.42
C ARG A 46 -87.14 -11.64 -19.93
N CYS A 47 -86.24 -10.99 -20.64
CA CYS A 47 -86.19 -11.01 -22.10
C CYS A 47 -84.83 -11.23 -22.70
N ASN A 48 -83.80 -11.44 -21.87
CA ASN A 48 -82.42 -11.61 -22.24
C ASN A 48 -81.78 -10.41 -23.02
N ASP A 49 -82.47 -9.25 -23.02
CA ASP A 49 -81.86 -8.04 -23.56
C ASP A 49 -80.57 -7.74 -22.80
N THR A 50 -79.53 -7.40 -23.54
CA THR A 50 -78.18 -7.22 -22.96
C THR A 50 -77.56 -5.94 -23.43
N TYR A 51 -76.96 -5.19 -22.49
CA TYR A 51 -76.06 -4.06 -22.80
C TYR A 51 -74.86 -4.03 -21.86
N VAL A 52 -73.83 -3.31 -22.26
CA VAL A 52 -72.64 -3.13 -21.50
C VAL A 52 -72.47 -1.63 -21.10
N GLY A 53 -72.15 -1.38 -19.86
CA GLY A 53 -71.98 -0.03 -19.34
C GLY A 53 -70.95 0.01 -18.21
N ASN A 54 -70.89 1.12 -17.52
CA ASN A 54 -69.93 1.33 -16.40
C ASN A 54 -68.47 0.97 -16.76
N TYR A 55 -68.04 1.44 -17.92
CA TYR A 55 -66.68 1.24 -18.36
C TYR A 55 -65.73 1.93 -17.42
N VAL A 56 -64.66 1.24 -17.06
CA VAL A 56 -63.51 1.77 -16.33
C VAL A 56 -62.23 1.49 -17.13
N ASP A 57 -61.29 2.42 -17.09
CA ASP A 57 -60.06 2.28 -17.82
C ASP A 57 -59.18 1.15 -17.24
N ALA A 58 -58.24 0.65 -18.05
CA ALA A 58 -57.20 -0.26 -17.59
C ALA A 58 -56.41 0.33 -16.42
N ILE A 59 -56.12 -0.44 -15.40
CA ILE A 59 -55.50 0.02 -14.15
C ILE A 59 -54.05 0.41 -14.38
N GLY A 60 -53.44 -0.03 -15.47
CA GLY A 60 -52.01 0.11 -15.73
C GLY A 60 -51.15 -0.84 -14.88
N HIS A 61 -49.88 -0.90 -15.18
CA HIS A 61 -48.92 -1.66 -14.40
C HIS A 61 -48.33 -0.83 -13.24
N SER A 62 -48.16 -1.44 -12.10
CA SER A 62 -47.37 -0.91 -10.97
C SER A 62 -46.30 -1.93 -10.64
N TYR A 63 -45.02 -1.53 -10.71
CA TYR A 63 -43.89 -2.45 -10.61
C TYR A 63 -43.15 -2.37 -9.26
N ASN A 64 -42.88 -3.53 -8.70
CA ASN A 64 -41.86 -3.71 -7.69
C ASN A 64 -40.50 -3.93 -8.37
N ASN A 65 -39.49 -3.23 -7.93
CA ASN A 65 -38.18 -3.23 -8.54
C ASN A 65 -37.18 -3.97 -7.64
N VAL A 66 -36.50 -4.96 -8.20
CA VAL A 66 -35.41 -5.69 -7.51
C VAL A 66 -34.13 -5.51 -8.29
N VAL A 67 -33.14 -4.87 -7.65
CA VAL A 67 -31.82 -4.67 -8.25
C VAL A 67 -30.93 -5.89 -7.96
N THR A 68 -30.42 -6.52 -9.01
CA THR A 68 -29.38 -7.53 -8.95
C THR A 68 -28.04 -6.84 -9.25
N PRO A 69 -27.16 -6.66 -8.27
CA PRO A 69 -25.88 -5.97 -8.49
C PRO A 69 -24.95 -6.80 -9.37
N PRO A 70 -24.04 -6.16 -10.14
CA PRO A 70 -23.07 -6.87 -10.95
C PRO A 70 -22.02 -7.58 -10.07
N THR A 71 -21.57 -8.72 -10.54
CA THR A 71 -20.45 -9.48 -9.97
C THR A 71 -19.19 -9.30 -10.81
N CYS A 72 -18.11 -9.99 -10.47
CA CYS A 72 -16.89 -9.96 -11.29
C CYS A 72 -17.11 -10.49 -12.70
N THR A 73 -18.03 -11.45 -12.88
CA THR A 73 -18.23 -12.20 -14.14
C THR A 73 -19.62 -12.01 -14.75
N ALA A 74 -20.58 -11.55 -13.98
CA ALA A 74 -21.94 -11.31 -14.45
C ALA A 74 -22.33 -9.83 -14.32
N GLY A 75 -23.03 -9.31 -15.32
CA GLY A 75 -23.62 -7.98 -15.29
C GLY A 75 -24.74 -7.87 -14.26
N GLY A 76 -25.00 -6.66 -13.80
CA GLY A 76 -26.15 -6.34 -12.98
C GLY A 76 -27.36 -5.94 -13.84
N TYR A 77 -28.54 -5.98 -13.26
CA TYR A 77 -29.79 -5.58 -13.91
C TYR A 77 -30.86 -5.28 -12.86
N THR A 78 -31.93 -4.62 -13.29
CA THR A 78 -33.11 -4.41 -12.47
C THR A 78 -34.28 -5.23 -13.02
N THR A 79 -34.88 -6.05 -12.19
CA THR A 79 -36.11 -6.79 -12.51
C THR A 79 -37.30 -5.99 -12.01
N HIS A 80 -38.23 -5.72 -12.89
CA HIS A 80 -39.51 -5.06 -12.63
C HIS A 80 -40.63 -6.09 -12.70
N THR A 81 -41.30 -6.38 -11.58
CA THR A 81 -42.40 -7.32 -11.51
C THR A 81 -43.67 -6.55 -11.14
N CYS A 82 -44.71 -6.66 -12.01
CA CYS A 82 -45.98 -6.05 -11.71
C CYS A 82 -46.57 -6.65 -10.42
N VAL A 83 -47.04 -5.80 -9.53
CA VAL A 83 -47.63 -6.23 -8.24
C VAL A 83 -48.84 -7.18 -8.40
N ARG A 84 -49.47 -7.24 -9.61
CA ARG A 84 -50.56 -8.12 -9.93
C ARG A 84 -50.10 -9.40 -10.64
N GLY A 85 -48.82 -9.57 -10.92
CA GLY A 85 -48.22 -10.77 -11.46
C GLY A 85 -48.37 -10.98 -12.97
N ASP A 86 -48.90 -10.00 -13.69
CA ASP A 86 -49.26 -10.13 -15.13
C ASP A 86 -48.14 -9.65 -16.10
N SER A 87 -47.07 -9.08 -15.57
CA SER A 87 -45.95 -8.59 -16.38
C SER A 87 -44.63 -8.57 -15.58
N THR A 88 -43.57 -8.98 -16.25
CA THR A 88 -42.21 -8.87 -15.73
C THR A 88 -41.27 -8.49 -16.86
N TYR A 89 -40.35 -7.54 -16.62
CA TYR A 89 -39.30 -7.18 -17.56
C TYR A 89 -38.01 -6.82 -16.83
N VAL A 90 -36.89 -6.78 -17.56
CA VAL A 90 -35.57 -6.47 -17.03
C VAL A 90 -34.98 -5.28 -17.80
N ASP A 91 -34.42 -4.35 -17.08
CA ASP A 91 -33.67 -3.21 -17.64
C ASP A 91 -32.43 -2.85 -16.81
N SER A 92 -31.91 -1.65 -17.06
CA SER A 92 -30.75 -1.09 -16.30
C SER A 92 -29.56 -2.06 -16.27
N GLN A 93 -29.32 -2.73 -17.39
CA GLN A 93 -28.23 -3.70 -17.49
C GLN A 93 -26.88 -3.00 -17.38
N THR A 94 -26.00 -3.56 -16.58
CA THR A 94 -24.62 -3.09 -16.40
C THR A 94 -23.64 -4.20 -16.75
N SER A 95 -22.45 -3.81 -17.19
CA SER A 95 -21.36 -4.77 -17.47
C SER A 95 -20.86 -5.43 -16.18
N PRO A 96 -20.28 -6.63 -16.27
CA PRO A 96 -19.52 -7.25 -15.17
C PRO A 96 -18.44 -6.32 -14.66
N LEU A 97 -18.16 -6.36 -13.35
CA LEU A 97 -17.14 -5.52 -12.70
C LEU A 97 -15.71 -5.90 -13.08
N GLY A 98 -15.51 -7.07 -13.65
CA GLY A 98 -14.20 -7.67 -13.86
C GLY A 98 -13.51 -8.04 -12.55
N HIS A 99 -12.33 -8.63 -12.65
CA HIS A 99 -11.53 -8.96 -11.49
C HIS A 99 -10.53 -7.83 -11.16
N SER A 100 -10.34 -7.58 -9.87
CA SER A 100 -9.31 -6.67 -9.35
C SER A 100 -8.38 -7.47 -8.46
N TYR A 101 -7.17 -7.77 -8.95
CA TYR A 101 -6.25 -8.67 -8.28
C TYR A 101 -5.27 -7.94 -7.35
N ALA A 102 -5.14 -8.45 -6.13
CA ALA A 102 -4.03 -8.15 -5.23
C ALA A 102 -2.99 -9.26 -5.34
N ALA A 103 -1.72 -8.88 -5.46
CA ALA A 103 -0.60 -9.79 -5.61
C ALA A 103 0.07 -10.09 -4.26
N THR A 104 0.30 -11.37 -3.97
CA THR A 104 1.09 -11.84 -2.83
C THR A 104 2.23 -12.70 -3.35
N VAL A 105 3.48 -12.29 -3.11
CA VAL A 105 4.67 -13.01 -3.55
C VAL A 105 5.04 -14.09 -2.55
N VAL A 106 5.17 -15.31 -3.03
CA VAL A 106 5.78 -16.45 -2.34
C VAL A 106 7.22 -16.59 -2.85
N ALA A 107 8.20 -16.37 -1.99
CA ALA A 107 9.59 -16.40 -2.38
C ALA A 107 10.05 -17.84 -2.70
N ALA A 108 10.95 -17.97 -3.71
CA ALA A 108 11.62 -19.23 -3.98
C ALA A 108 12.48 -19.67 -2.77
N THR A 109 12.58 -20.99 -2.57
CA THR A 109 13.49 -21.62 -1.60
C THR A 109 14.53 -22.45 -2.35
N THR A 110 15.41 -23.13 -1.64
CA THR A 110 16.36 -24.08 -2.23
C THR A 110 15.70 -25.39 -2.70
N THR A 111 14.44 -25.60 -2.35
CA THR A 111 13.68 -26.82 -2.69
C THR A 111 12.38 -26.54 -3.45
N SER A 112 11.95 -25.29 -3.51
CA SER A 112 10.67 -24.91 -4.12
C SER A 112 10.79 -23.64 -4.96
N HIS A 113 10.11 -23.61 -6.10
CA HIS A 113 9.96 -22.39 -6.92
C HIS A 113 9.24 -21.29 -6.11
N GLY A 114 9.60 -20.05 -6.36
CA GLY A 114 8.80 -18.93 -5.95
C GLY A 114 7.71 -18.63 -6.98
N TYR A 115 6.64 -17.97 -6.57
CA TYR A 115 5.53 -17.59 -7.43
C TYR A 115 4.75 -16.41 -6.83
N THR A 116 3.87 -15.82 -7.62
CA THR A 116 2.94 -14.79 -7.15
C THR A 116 1.51 -15.33 -7.17
N VAL A 117 0.82 -15.24 -6.06
CA VAL A 117 -0.61 -15.50 -5.95
C VAL A 117 -1.36 -14.20 -6.20
N TYR A 118 -2.21 -14.19 -7.21
CA TYR A 118 -3.10 -13.09 -7.55
C TYR A 118 -4.50 -13.41 -7.05
N THR A 119 -4.97 -12.72 -6.02
CA THR A 119 -6.31 -12.95 -5.43
C THR A 119 -7.21 -11.77 -5.74
N CYS A 120 -8.37 -12.04 -6.33
CA CYS A 120 -9.36 -11.00 -6.59
C CYS A 120 -9.92 -10.46 -5.28
N THR A 121 -9.83 -9.14 -5.09
CA THR A 121 -10.29 -8.46 -3.87
C THR A 121 -11.82 -8.41 -3.72
N ARG A 122 -12.55 -8.73 -4.81
CA ARG A 122 -14.02 -8.70 -4.83
C ARG A 122 -14.65 -10.08 -4.62
N CYS A 123 -14.13 -11.11 -5.25
CA CYS A 123 -14.75 -12.44 -5.25
C CYS A 123 -13.84 -13.55 -4.68
N GLY A 124 -12.59 -13.24 -4.30
CA GLY A 124 -11.67 -14.22 -3.71
C GLY A 124 -11.06 -15.21 -4.70
N VAL A 125 -11.49 -15.25 -5.95
CA VAL A 125 -10.87 -16.12 -6.97
C VAL A 125 -9.40 -15.79 -7.10
N ASN A 126 -8.55 -16.81 -7.22
CA ASN A 126 -7.10 -16.63 -7.33
C ASN A 126 -6.51 -17.47 -8.46
N TYR A 127 -5.33 -17.06 -8.90
CA TYR A 127 -4.45 -17.81 -9.78
C TYR A 127 -3.00 -17.56 -9.40
N VAL A 128 -2.11 -18.43 -9.86
CA VAL A 128 -0.69 -18.36 -9.60
C VAL A 128 0.06 -18.08 -10.89
N SER A 129 1.02 -17.15 -10.85
CA SER A 129 1.88 -16.78 -11.96
C SER A 129 3.24 -16.31 -11.47
N ASP A 130 4.06 -15.75 -12.37
CA ASP A 130 5.38 -15.15 -12.08
C ASP A 130 6.29 -16.13 -11.32
N TYR A 131 6.36 -17.36 -11.82
CA TYR A 131 7.24 -18.39 -11.25
C TYR A 131 8.69 -17.95 -11.33
N THR A 132 9.40 -18.09 -10.21
CA THR A 132 10.86 -17.90 -10.14
C THR A 132 11.54 -19.23 -9.87
N PRO A 133 12.73 -19.48 -10.48
CA PRO A 133 13.46 -20.73 -10.27
C PRO A 133 13.74 -21.01 -8.80
N VAL A 134 13.91 -22.27 -8.48
CA VAL A 134 14.45 -22.73 -7.19
C VAL A 134 15.79 -22.03 -6.95
N LEU A 135 16.03 -21.59 -5.73
CA LEU A 135 17.33 -21.02 -5.36
C LEU A 135 18.41 -22.10 -5.44
N PRO A 136 19.64 -21.76 -5.87
CA PRO A 136 20.73 -22.72 -5.78
C PRO A 136 20.93 -23.19 -4.32
N ALA A 137 21.41 -24.40 -4.14
CA ALA A 137 21.75 -24.92 -2.83
C ALA A 137 22.69 -23.93 -2.11
N LEU A 138 22.51 -23.78 -0.80
CA LEU A 138 23.37 -22.90 -0.03
C LEU A 138 24.82 -23.42 -0.06
N THR A 139 25.75 -22.53 -0.29
CA THR A 139 27.16 -22.80 -0.03
C THR A 139 27.38 -23.01 1.50
N PRO A 140 28.45 -23.69 1.92
CA PRO A 140 28.75 -23.86 3.35
C PRO A 140 28.78 -22.54 4.14
N SER A 141 29.25 -21.44 3.50
CA SER A 141 29.25 -20.10 4.10
C SER A 141 27.86 -19.54 4.28
N GLU A 142 26.98 -19.72 3.31
CA GLU A 142 25.59 -19.25 3.35
C GLU A 142 24.75 -20.08 4.34
N ASP A 143 24.96 -21.37 4.41
CA ASP A 143 24.32 -22.25 5.40
C ASP A 143 24.70 -21.85 6.83
N LYS A 144 26.01 -21.56 7.06
CA LYS A 144 26.49 -21.04 8.32
C LYS A 144 25.84 -19.69 8.68
N ILE A 145 25.71 -18.80 7.71
CA ILE A 145 25.03 -17.51 7.89
C ILE A 145 23.54 -17.72 8.21
N ALA A 146 22.85 -18.61 7.48
CA ALA A 146 21.45 -18.93 7.72
C ALA A 146 21.21 -19.40 9.16
N LYS A 147 22.03 -20.31 9.64
CA LYS A 147 21.98 -20.87 11.00
C LYS A 147 22.34 -19.84 12.08
N GLU A 148 23.44 -19.08 11.89
CA GLU A 148 23.91 -18.12 12.89
C GLU A 148 22.97 -16.91 13.06
N TYR A 149 22.34 -16.45 11.97
CA TYR A 149 21.44 -15.28 12.00
C TYR A 149 19.97 -15.64 12.08
N GLY A 150 19.61 -16.93 11.94
CA GLY A 150 18.22 -17.38 11.94
C GLY A 150 17.42 -16.77 10.79
N VAL A 151 18.04 -16.72 9.59
CA VAL A 151 17.43 -16.13 8.39
C VAL A 151 17.19 -17.20 7.32
N ASP A 152 16.29 -16.90 6.36
CA ASP A 152 16.04 -17.78 5.22
C ASP A 152 17.23 -17.85 4.26
N ALA A 153 17.25 -18.87 3.38
CA ALA A 153 18.30 -19.12 2.42
C ALA A 153 18.63 -17.90 1.55
N LYS A 154 17.61 -17.23 1.07
CA LYS A 154 17.74 -16.03 0.24
C LYS A 154 18.44 -14.91 0.98
N THR A 155 18.02 -14.65 2.21
CA THR A 155 18.65 -13.66 3.10
C THR A 155 20.11 -14.02 3.43
N ALA A 156 20.41 -15.33 3.61
CA ALA A 156 21.77 -15.80 3.85
C ALA A 156 22.70 -15.56 2.65
N GLN A 157 22.24 -15.82 1.43
CA GLN A 157 22.97 -15.54 0.20
C GLN A 157 23.31 -14.05 0.05
N GLU A 158 22.39 -13.18 0.43
CA GLU A 158 22.61 -11.73 0.43
C GLU A 158 23.64 -11.25 1.42
N ILE A 159 23.53 -11.77 2.61
CA ILE A 159 24.50 -11.47 3.67
C ILE A 159 25.88 -11.92 3.22
N ASN A 160 25.96 -13.12 2.62
CA ASN A 160 27.20 -13.66 2.08
C ASN A 160 27.76 -12.77 0.94
N TYR A 161 26.91 -12.35 0.00
CA TYR A 161 27.31 -11.41 -1.05
C TYR A 161 27.82 -10.09 -0.49
N ILE A 162 27.17 -9.54 0.53
CA ILE A 162 27.65 -8.33 1.21
C ILE A 162 29.02 -8.58 1.87
N PHE A 163 29.23 -9.73 2.47
CA PHE A 163 30.51 -10.10 3.07
C PHE A 163 31.60 -10.17 2.01
N ILE A 164 31.38 -10.88 0.92
CA ILE A 164 32.33 -11.02 -0.19
C ILE A 164 32.68 -9.64 -0.80
N THR A 165 31.67 -8.84 -1.14
CA THR A 165 31.89 -7.53 -1.78
C THR A 165 32.59 -6.52 -0.88
N ASN A 166 32.61 -6.75 0.42
CA ASN A 166 33.28 -5.91 1.38
C ASN A 166 34.51 -6.56 2.03
N ASN A 167 35.01 -7.65 1.46
CA ASN A 167 36.15 -8.42 1.99
C ASN A 167 35.97 -8.82 3.47
N VAL A 168 34.75 -9.19 3.84
CA VAL A 168 34.43 -9.71 5.18
C VAL A 168 34.40 -11.23 5.09
N SER A 169 35.20 -11.89 5.90
CA SER A 169 35.19 -13.36 5.97
C SER A 169 33.85 -13.87 6.51
N SER A 170 33.22 -14.81 5.77
CA SER A 170 32.03 -15.51 6.23
C SER A 170 32.29 -16.40 7.46
N ASP A 171 33.55 -16.74 7.73
CA ASP A 171 33.93 -17.53 8.89
C ASP A 171 33.69 -16.80 10.21
N THR A 172 33.65 -15.49 10.17
CA THR A 172 33.28 -14.70 11.34
C THR A 172 31.78 -14.50 11.46
N ALA A 173 31.02 -14.81 10.40
CA ALA A 173 29.57 -14.62 10.26
C ALA A 173 29.09 -13.27 10.82
N SER A 174 29.94 -12.26 10.83
CA SER A 174 29.67 -10.98 11.46
C SER A 174 30.55 -9.88 10.88
N LEU A 175 29.95 -8.71 10.72
CA LEU A 175 30.67 -7.51 10.37
C LEU A 175 31.36 -6.94 11.62
N THR A 176 32.68 -6.87 11.63
CA THR A 176 33.41 -6.12 12.64
C THR A 176 33.71 -4.70 12.14
N GLU A 177 33.79 -3.72 13.05
CA GLU A 177 34.12 -2.36 12.66
C GLU A 177 35.45 -2.25 11.90
N SER A 178 36.44 -3.03 12.28
CA SER A 178 37.74 -3.08 11.63
C SER A 178 37.74 -3.67 10.24
N LYS A 179 36.72 -4.48 9.90
CA LYS A 179 36.58 -5.16 8.58
C LYS A 179 35.65 -4.45 7.60
N MET A 180 34.94 -3.42 8.05
CA MET A 180 34.00 -2.68 7.18
C MET A 180 34.70 -1.68 6.24
N THR A 181 36.01 -1.46 6.37
CA THR A 181 36.80 -0.61 5.48
C THR A 181 38.15 -1.25 5.20
N ALA A 182 38.67 -1.18 3.98
CA ALA A 182 40.00 -1.69 3.62
C ALA A 182 41.13 -0.99 4.38
N LYS A 183 40.92 0.25 4.83
CA LYS A 183 41.75 1.01 5.81
C LYS A 183 40.78 1.80 6.65
N PRO A 184 40.40 1.34 7.85
CA PRO A 184 39.56 2.13 8.74
C PRO A 184 40.29 3.45 9.06
N PRO A 185 39.65 4.62 8.88
CA PRO A 185 40.17 5.85 9.45
C PRO A 185 40.30 5.67 10.95
N LYS A 186 41.22 6.41 11.60
CA LYS A 186 41.35 6.41 13.06
C LYS A 186 39.96 6.60 13.69
N GLY A 187 39.52 5.64 14.48
CA GLY A 187 38.18 5.58 15.06
C GLY A 187 37.25 4.58 14.35
N ASP A 188 35.94 4.68 14.60
CA ASP A 188 34.92 3.81 14.03
C ASP A 188 34.76 4.06 12.52
N GLY A 189 35.43 3.25 11.70
CA GLY A 189 35.39 3.35 10.24
C GLY A 189 34.01 3.08 9.64
N ASP A 190 33.79 3.68 8.48
CA ASP A 190 32.58 3.45 7.70
C ASP A 190 32.73 2.30 6.72
N TYR A 191 31.62 1.82 6.26
CA TYR A 191 31.51 0.84 5.20
C TYR A 191 32.15 1.35 3.90
N LYS A 192 32.93 0.52 3.21
CA LYS A 192 33.46 0.90 1.89
C LYS A 192 32.29 1.20 0.94
N GLY A 193 32.31 2.36 0.28
CA GLY A 193 31.20 2.81 -0.58
C GLY A 193 29.99 3.40 0.16
N SER A 194 29.99 3.44 1.50
CA SER A 194 28.94 4.11 2.23
C SER A 194 28.87 5.60 1.88
N ASN A 195 27.66 6.10 1.62
CA ASN A 195 27.44 7.47 1.19
C ASN A 195 26.24 8.07 1.93
N PHE A 196 26.50 9.11 2.74
CA PHE A 196 25.48 9.78 3.52
C PHE A 196 24.42 10.48 2.63
N GLY A 197 24.82 10.93 1.47
CA GLY A 197 23.89 11.54 0.50
C GLY A 197 22.87 10.56 -0.06
N LEU A 198 23.25 9.28 -0.23
CA LEU A 198 22.39 8.24 -0.77
C LEU A 198 21.52 7.59 0.32
N LEU A 199 22.13 7.19 1.42
CA LEU A 199 21.44 6.51 2.52
C LEU A 199 21.78 7.16 3.87
N ARG A 200 20.85 7.99 4.36
CA ARG A 200 20.97 8.72 5.62
C ARG A 200 20.23 8.00 6.73
N ALA A 201 20.99 7.31 7.57
CA ALA A 201 20.44 6.72 8.78
C ALA A 201 20.62 7.68 9.96
N GLN A 202 19.62 7.77 10.83
CA GLN A 202 19.67 8.56 12.05
C GLN A 202 18.86 7.93 13.17
N THR A 203 19.21 8.19 14.41
CA THR A 203 18.40 7.80 15.56
C THR A 203 17.32 8.84 15.83
N THR A 204 16.11 8.38 16.14
CA THR A 204 14.94 9.27 16.33
C THR A 204 14.31 9.16 17.72
N LYS A 205 14.02 7.95 18.19
CA LYS A 205 13.44 7.70 19.50
C LYS A 205 14.40 6.89 20.35
N LEU A 206 14.73 7.40 21.53
CA LEU A 206 15.57 6.75 22.53
C LEU A 206 14.76 6.50 23.79
N LYS A 207 14.78 5.28 24.31
CA LYS A 207 14.19 4.88 25.59
C LYS A 207 15.25 4.18 26.47
N LYS A 208 14.91 3.85 27.71
CA LYS A 208 15.84 3.12 28.63
C LYS A 208 16.29 1.77 28.08
N ASN A 209 15.44 1.11 27.26
CA ASN A 209 15.65 -0.25 26.74
C ASN A 209 15.47 -0.39 25.23
N SER A 210 15.41 0.73 24.48
CA SER A 210 15.27 0.66 23.01
C SER A 210 15.83 1.91 22.32
N VAL A 211 16.20 1.70 21.03
CA VAL A 211 16.66 2.72 20.10
C VAL A 211 15.90 2.55 18.79
N THR A 212 15.28 3.61 18.30
CA THR A 212 14.67 3.63 16.96
C THR A 212 15.63 4.29 15.98
N VAL A 213 15.93 3.59 14.91
CA VAL A 213 16.69 4.08 13.76
C VAL A 213 15.74 4.33 12.62
N LYS A 214 15.89 5.47 11.93
CA LYS A 214 15.17 5.81 10.69
C LYS A 214 16.19 6.11 9.59
N TRP A 215 15.77 5.89 8.35
CA TRP A 215 16.55 6.22 7.15
C TRP A 215 15.67 6.77 6.04
N ASN A 216 16.26 7.42 5.03
CA ASN A 216 15.52 7.84 3.85
C ASN A 216 15.30 6.66 2.90
N LYS A 217 14.19 6.69 2.17
CA LYS A 217 13.94 5.75 1.08
C LYS A 217 15.05 5.86 0.02
N VAL A 218 15.55 4.72 -0.43
CA VAL A 218 16.48 4.60 -1.56
C VAL A 218 15.65 4.19 -2.78
N LYS A 219 15.84 4.89 -3.90
CA LYS A 219 15.11 4.59 -5.15
C LYS A 219 15.42 3.16 -5.59
N ASN A 220 14.41 2.42 -5.98
CA ASN A 220 14.49 1.05 -6.45
C ASN A 220 15.04 0.05 -5.41
N ALA A 221 14.99 0.36 -4.12
CA ALA A 221 15.32 -0.61 -3.09
C ALA A 221 14.15 -1.56 -2.84
N ASP A 222 14.41 -2.86 -2.97
CA ASP A 222 13.45 -3.91 -2.64
C ASP A 222 13.42 -4.18 -1.13
N GLY A 223 14.51 -3.86 -0.44
CA GLY A 223 14.58 -3.99 1.01
C GLY A 223 15.79 -3.33 1.64
N TYR A 224 15.85 -3.47 2.97
CA TYR A 224 16.96 -3.01 3.78
C TYR A 224 17.37 -4.07 4.79
N ILE A 225 18.69 -4.22 4.99
CA ILE A 225 19.25 -5.01 6.08
C ILE A 225 19.68 -4.03 7.17
N VAL A 226 19.21 -4.26 8.39
CA VAL A 226 19.55 -3.49 9.57
C VAL A 226 20.58 -4.26 10.37
N TYR A 227 21.79 -3.77 10.41
CA TYR A 227 22.87 -4.30 11.26
C TYR A 227 22.98 -3.51 12.55
N GLY A 228 23.34 -4.17 13.64
CA GLY A 228 23.59 -3.52 14.90
C GLY A 228 24.49 -4.31 15.85
N ALA A 229 25.12 -3.60 16.74
CA ALA A 229 25.93 -4.16 17.81
C ALA A 229 26.03 -3.19 19.00
N LYS A 230 26.52 -3.64 20.15
CA LYS A 230 27.01 -2.77 21.21
C LYS A 230 28.29 -2.07 20.74
N CYS A 231 28.47 -0.80 21.06
CA CYS A 231 29.73 -0.11 20.75
C CYS A 231 30.90 -0.74 21.50
N GLY A 232 32.04 -0.84 20.80
CA GLY A 232 33.28 -1.39 21.30
C GLY A 232 34.13 -1.94 20.17
N ALA A 233 35.46 -1.85 20.28
CA ALA A 233 36.40 -2.28 19.24
C ALA A 233 36.26 -3.76 18.85
N LYS A 234 35.97 -4.61 19.83
CA LYS A 234 35.78 -6.07 19.63
C LYS A 234 34.34 -6.48 19.32
N SER A 235 33.39 -5.55 19.30
CA SER A 235 31.95 -5.88 19.08
C SER A 235 31.66 -6.12 17.61
N LYS A 236 31.13 -7.30 17.34
CA LYS A 236 30.73 -7.73 15.98
C LYS A 236 29.31 -7.28 15.67
N TYR A 237 29.04 -6.83 14.44
CA TYR A 237 27.69 -6.56 13.95
C TYR A 237 26.90 -7.87 13.80
N LYS A 238 25.61 -7.79 14.10
CA LYS A 238 24.64 -8.84 13.81
C LYS A 238 23.53 -8.26 12.92
N VAL A 239 22.93 -9.10 12.10
CA VAL A 239 21.67 -8.75 11.41
C VAL A 239 20.58 -8.67 12.47
N LEU A 240 19.98 -7.51 12.62
CA LEU A 240 18.86 -7.31 13.55
C LEU A 240 17.52 -7.52 12.87
N LYS A 241 17.41 -7.13 11.60
CA LYS A 241 16.20 -7.29 10.82
C LYS A 241 16.48 -7.08 9.33
N VAL A 242 15.77 -7.83 8.50
CA VAL A 242 15.59 -7.53 7.07
C VAL A 242 14.16 -7.03 6.89
N VAL A 243 13.99 -5.95 6.15
CA VAL A 243 12.69 -5.29 5.96
C VAL A 243 12.48 -4.91 4.50
N SER A 244 11.22 -4.82 4.08
CA SER A 244 10.85 -4.44 2.70
C SER A 244 11.29 -3.01 2.35
N GLY A 245 11.36 -2.70 1.06
CA GLY A 245 11.70 -1.36 0.54
C GLY A 245 10.70 -0.26 0.92
N LYS A 246 9.52 -0.64 1.41
CA LYS A 246 8.53 0.30 1.96
C LYS A 246 8.86 0.73 3.38
N THR A 247 9.62 -0.07 4.14
CA THR A 247 9.97 0.16 5.55
C THR A 247 11.23 1.02 5.66
N THR A 248 11.17 2.12 6.39
CA THR A 248 12.28 3.06 6.59
C THR A 248 12.60 3.32 8.07
N SER A 249 12.20 2.42 8.96
CA SER A 249 12.52 2.51 10.38
C SER A 249 12.56 1.13 11.04
N TYR A 250 13.37 1.03 12.10
CA TYR A 250 13.47 -0.15 12.93
C TYR A 250 13.69 0.24 14.39
N THR A 251 13.02 -0.45 15.30
CA THR A 251 13.21 -0.26 16.75
C THR A 251 13.89 -1.47 17.37
N HIS A 252 15.14 -1.29 17.76
CA HIS A 252 15.89 -2.28 18.52
C HIS A 252 15.46 -2.25 19.97
N LYS A 253 14.85 -3.33 20.45
CA LYS A 253 14.29 -3.50 21.79
C LYS A 253 15.23 -4.36 22.68
N LYS A 254 14.88 -4.49 23.96
CA LYS A 254 15.60 -5.32 24.96
C LYS A 254 17.07 -4.91 25.16
N LEU A 255 17.37 -3.63 25.06
CA LEU A 255 18.71 -3.08 25.21
C LEU A 255 19.02 -2.72 26.66
N LYS A 256 20.31 -2.78 27.05
CA LYS A 256 20.77 -2.32 28.37
C LYS A 256 20.68 -0.80 28.48
N LYS A 257 20.19 -0.29 29.62
CA LYS A 257 20.13 1.11 30.00
C LYS A 257 21.51 1.77 29.93
N GLY A 258 21.58 3.00 29.43
CA GLY A 258 22.79 3.83 29.40
C GLY A 258 23.95 3.28 28.55
N THR A 259 23.65 2.40 27.61
CA THR A 259 24.65 1.68 26.80
C THR A 259 24.64 2.20 25.37
N TYR A 260 25.81 2.43 24.78
CA TYR A 260 25.96 2.79 23.38
C TYR A 260 25.90 1.57 22.48
N TYR A 261 25.12 1.75 21.41
CA TYR A 261 24.95 0.80 20.31
C TYR A 261 25.33 1.46 18.99
N LYS A 262 25.76 0.67 18.03
CA LYS A 262 26.10 1.08 16.66
C LYS A 262 25.19 0.39 15.68
N TYR A 263 24.85 1.09 14.60
CA TYR A 263 23.98 0.58 13.55
C TYR A 263 24.53 0.91 12.17
N ASN A 264 24.22 0.06 11.22
CA ASN A 264 24.46 0.26 9.81
C ASN A 264 23.25 -0.26 9.02
N ILE A 265 22.84 0.47 7.99
CA ILE A 265 21.70 0.10 7.13
C ILE A 265 22.24 -0.12 5.74
N VAL A 266 21.86 -1.22 5.11
CA VAL A 266 22.22 -1.55 3.73
C VAL A 266 20.94 -1.68 2.93
N ALA A 267 20.78 -0.87 1.89
CA ALA A 267 19.70 -0.97 0.91
C ALA A 267 20.11 -1.93 -0.20
N PHE A 268 19.22 -2.82 -0.59
CA PHE A 268 19.45 -3.78 -1.66
C PHE A 268 18.30 -3.79 -2.66
N LYS A 269 18.57 -4.31 -3.87
CA LYS A 269 17.56 -4.70 -4.85
C LYS A 269 17.90 -6.08 -5.42
N TYR A 270 16.91 -6.75 -5.98
CA TYR A 270 17.13 -7.97 -6.75
C TYR A 270 17.45 -7.62 -8.20
N VAL A 271 18.44 -8.29 -8.78
CA VAL A 271 18.78 -8.25 -10.21
C VAL A 271 18.97 -9.69 -10.65
N ASN A 272 18.11 -10.17 -11.55
CA ASN A 272 18.12 -11.56 -12.02
C ASN A 272 18.13 -12.59 -10.87
N GLY A 273 17.32 -12.36 -9.84
CA GLY A 273 17.23 -13.22 -8.65
C GLY A 273 18.36 -13.05 -7.63
N VAL A 274 19.39 -12.25 -7.95
CA VAL A 274 20.52 -11.96 -7.06
C VAL A 274 20.31 -10.60 -6.40
N LYS A 275 20.51 -10.51 -5.09
CA LYS A 275 20.46 -9.22 -4.40
C LYS A 275 21.74 -8.43 -4.60
N VAL A 276 21.58 -7.19 -5.01
CA VAL A 276 22.66 -6.24 -5.24
C VAL A 276 22.55 -5.09 -4.24
N THR A 277 23.66 -4.74 -3.57
CA THR A 277 23.69 -3.58 -2.69
C THR A 277 23.55 -2.30 -3.51
N LEU A 278 22.54 -1.50 -3.19
CA LEU A 278 22.31 -0.18 -3.79
C LEU A 278 23.03 0.93 -3.05
N ALA A 279 22.99 0.88 -1.74
CA ALA A 279 23.60 1.89 -0.87
C ALA A 279 23.81 1.34 0.54
N ALA A 280 24.85 1.80 1.20
CA ALA A 280 25.09 1.56 2.63
C ALA A 280 25.13 2.89 3.39
N SER A 281 24.55 2.93 4.57
CA SER A 281 24.60 4.12 5.44
C SER A 281 25.98 4.28 6.06
N LYS A 282 26.28 5.49 6.50
CA LYS A 282 27.35 5.68 7.48
C LYS A 282 26.96 5.00 8.79
N LYS A 283 27.94 4.54 9.57
CA LYS A 283 27.70 4.05 10.92
C LYS A 283 27.12 5.14 11.78
N ILE A 284 26.11 4.79 12.54
CA ILE A 284 25.53 5.66 13.55
C ILE A 284 25.68 5.04 14.93
N HIS A 285 25.96 5.90 15.90
CA HIS A 285 26.17 5.54 17.30
C HIS A 285 25.11 6.23 18.17
N ALA A 286 24.40 5.45 18.95
CA ALA A 286 23.34 5.95 19.84
C ALA A 286 23.40 5.28 21.19
N THR A 287 23.02 5.99 22.24
CA THR A 287 22.89 5.43 23.57
C THR A 287 21.43 5.31 23.98
N THR A 288 21.07 4.27 24.72
CA THR A 288 19.81 4.21 25.45
C THR A 288 19.79 5.24 26.57
N LEU A 289 18.60 5.68 26.99
CA LEU A 289 18.43 6.65 28.09
C LEU A 289 18.83 6.05 29.45
N GLY A 290 18.96 6.95 30.43
CA GLY A 290 19.18 6.59 31.83
C GLY A 290 20.61 6.29 32.21
N GLY A 291 21.61 6.61 31.32
CA GLY A 291 23.04 6.54 31.61
C GLY A 291 23.69 7.90 31.74
N LYS A 292 25.02 7.88 31.89
CA LYS A 292 25.92 9.07 32.05
C LYS A 292 25.96 9.93 30.77
N TYR A 293 25.77 9.31 29.57
CA TYR A 293 25.95 9.94 28.28
C TYR A 293 24.68 10.07 27.50
N GLY A 294 24.64 11.02 26.57
CA GLY A 294 23.55 11.25 25.60
C GLY A 294 24.06 11.29 24.16
N VAL A 295 23.20 11.70 23.23
CA VAL A 295 23.52 11.93 21.81
C VAL A 295 23.25 13.37 21.42
N ALA A 296 23.74 13.79 20.26
CA ALA A 296 23.41 15.09 19.70
C ALA A 296 21.93 15.22 19.41
N LYS A 297 21.30 16.33 19.84
CA LYS A 297 19.93 16.69 19.47
C LYS A 297 19.88 17.27 18.05
N ALA A 298 20.88 18.04 17.68
CA ALA A 298 21.02 18.70 16.39
C ALA A 298 22.48 19.06 16.10
N VAL A 299 22.75 19.48 14.87
CA VAL A 299 23.98 20.11 14.43
C VAL A 299 23.71 21.61 14.22
N LYS A 300 24.57 22.48 14.78
CA LYS A 300 24.59 23.94 14.54
C LYS A 300 25.66 24.25 13.51
N LEU A 301 25.37 25.13 12.56
CA LEU A 301 26.28 25.58 11.51
C LEU A 301 26.38 27.10 11.52
N ASN A 302 27.53 27.62 11.11
CA ASN A 302 27.73 29.05 10.90
C ASN A 302 27.03 29.59 9.64
N LYS A 303 26.89 28.77 8.61
CA LYS A 303 26.16 29.11 7.35
C LYS A 303 25.44 27.88 6.80
N SER A 304 24.27 28.09 6.22
CA SER A 304 23.45 27.06 5.52
C SER A 304 23.50 27.19 3.99
N LYS A 305 23.97 28.33 3.50
CA LYS A 305 24.17 28.61 2.07
C LYS A 305 25.45 29.37 1.89
N VAL A 306 26.27 29.00 0.90
CA VAL A 306 27.55 29.67 0.58
C VAL A 306 27.72 29.77 -0.94
N LYS A 307 28.23 30.92 -1.39
CA LYS A 307 28.65 31.15 -2.78
C LYS A 307 30.19 31.27 -2.76
N ILE A 308 30.89 30.48 -3.57
CA ILE A 308 32.34 30.38 -3.59
C ILE A 308 32.82 30.51 -5.03
N LYS A 309 33.80 31.33 -5.32
CA LYS A 309 34.48 31.38 -6.63
C LYS A 309 35.28 30.10 -6.85
N LYS A 310 35.36 29.59 -8.10
CA LYS A 310 36.20 28.43 -8.46
C LYS A 310 37.61 28.57 -7.90
N GLY A 311 38.18 27.51 -7.37
CA GLY A 311 39.50 27.46 -6.77
C GLY A 311 39.56 27.95 -5.29
N LYS A 312 38.63 28.77 -4.84
CA LYS A 312 38.60 29.31 -3.47
C LYS A 312 38.01 28.30 -2.46
N THR A 313 38.19 28.59 -1.19
CA THR A 313 37.77 27.74 -0.07
C THR A 313 36.83 28.45 0.88
N PHE A 314 36.03 27.68 1.62
CA PHE A 314 35.19 28.16 2.71
C PHE A 314 35.24 27.21 3.88
N LYS A 315 35.27 27.73 5.11
CA LYS A 315 35.29 26.93 6.34
C LYS A 315 33.90 26.86 6.96
N ILE A 316 33.33 25.66 6.99
CA ILE A 316 32.15 25.38 7.81
C ILE A 316 32.61 25.26 9.27
N LYS A 317 32.01 26.06 10.16
CA LYS A 317 32.07 25.85 11.60
C LYS A 317 30.82 25.10 12.02
N ALA A 318 30.99 23.91 12.59
CA ALA A 318 29.90 23.04 13.04
C ALA A 318 30.11 22.62 14.48
N SER A 319 29.00 22.52 15.22
CA SER A 319 28.99 22.02 16.60
C SER A 319 27.75 21.16 16.84
N GLU A 320 27.87 20.24 17.81
CA GLU A 320 26.71 19.42 18.24
C GLU A 320 25.95 20.17 19.32
N ILE A 321 24.64 20.30 19.15
CA ILE A 321 23.71 20.72 20.19
C ILE A 321 23.39 19.50 21.06
N LYS A 322 23.78 19.56 22.32
CA LYS A 322 23.43 18.57 23.35
C LYS A 322 22.01 18.85 23.84
N LYS A 323 21.34 17.86 24.38
CA LYS A 323 20.11 18.06 25.12
C LYS A 323 20.46 18.42 26.58
N ASP A 324 20.92 17.44 27.32
CA ASP A 324 21.17 17.55 28.76
C ASP A 324 22.47 16.85 29.20
N LYS A 325 22.96 15.87 28.46
CA LYS A 325 24.06 15.00 28.83
C LYS A 325 25.27 15.15 27.94
N LYS A 326 26.46 14.87 28.50
CA LYS A 326 27.70 14.77 27.72
C LYS A 326 27.57 13.68 26.65
N ILE A 327 28.18 13.92 25.49
CA ILE A 327 28.24 12.95 24.40
C ILE A 327 29.58 12.22 24.51
N LYS A 328 29.54 10.89 24.68
CA LYS A 328 30.75 10.07 24.50
C LYS A 328 31.00 9.96 22.99
N ARG A 329 32.13 10.48 22.55
CA ARG A 329 32.44 10.50 21.11
C ARG A 329 33.01 9.17 20.67
N HIS A 330 32.33 8.52 19.75
CA HIS A 330 32.83 7.38 18.98
C HIS A 330 33.32 7.84 17.61
N ARG A 331 32.82 9.01 17.14
CA ARG A 331 33.31 9.68 15.93
C ARG A 331 33.05 11.20 16.03
N ALA A 332 33.89 12.00 15.35
CA ALA A 332 33.71 13.45 15.23
C ALA A 332 32.52 13.78 14.29
N ILE A 333 32.15 15.06 14.26
CA ILE A 333 31.24 15.56 13.20
C ILE A 333 31.88 15.29 11.84
N CYS A 334 31.10 14.76 10.94
CA CYS A 334 31.50 14.37 9.59
C CYS A 334 30.94 15.31 8.55
N TYR A 335 31.64 15.40 7.42
CA TYR A 335 31.29 16.24 6.29
C TYR A 335 31.37 15.43 5.02
N GLU A 336 30.38 15.56 4.14
CA GLU A 336 30.34 14.85 2.85
C GLU A 336 29.67 15.68 1.75
N SER A 337 30.27 15.70 0.58
CA SER A 337 29.73 16.41 -0.57
C SER A 337 28.82 15.51 -1.40
N SER A 338 27.67 16.01 -1.81
CA SER A 338 26.79 15.32 -2.77
C SER A 338 27.40 15.26 -4.18
N ASN A 339 28.39 16.11 -4.48
CA ASN A 339 29.08 16.10 -5.77
C ASN A 339 30.51 16.63 -5.62
N THR A 340 31.47 15.73 -5.53
CA THR A 340 32.89 16.03 -5.37
C THR A 340 33.56 16.63 -6.61
N LYS A 341 32.89 16.55 -7.77
CA LYS A 341 33.35 17.23 -8.99
C LYS A 341 33.09 18.74 -8.91
N ILE A 342 32.04 19.18 -8.21
CA ILE A 342 31.70 20.60 -8.01
C ILE A 342 32.45 21.17 -6.82
N ALA A 343 32.37 20.53 -5.65
CA ALA A 343 33.12 20.93 -4.47
C ALA A 343 33.44 19.74 -3.57
N THR A 344 34.62 19.71 -3.00
CA THR A 344 35.02 18.75 -1.96
C THR A 344 34.96 19.41 -0.58
N VAL A 345 34.87 18.57 0.45
CA VAL A 345 34.98 19.00 1.84
C VAL A 345 35.88 18.04 2.60
N ASN A 346 36.76 18.54 3.46
CA ASN A 346 37.62 17.69 4.30
C ASN A 346 37.00 17.45 5.68
N SER A 347 37.63 16.59 6.48
CA SER A 347 37.20 16.23 7.84
C SER A 347 37.18 17.42 8.82
N LYS A 348 37.88 18.50 8.51
CA LYS A 348 37.87 19.75 9.29
C LYS A 348 36.81 20.75 8.80
N GLY A 349 35.95 20.39 7.83
CA GLY A 349 34.89 21.23 7.30
C GLY A 349 35.34 22.31 6.32
N LYS A 350 36.56 22.21 5.74
CA LYS A 350 37.06 23.13 4.71
C LYS A 350 36.55 22.66 3.34
N ILE A 351 35.66 23.44 2.72
CA ILE A 351 35.18 23.26 1.38
C ILE A 351 36.20 23.80 0.39
N LYS A 352 36.46 23.09 -0.72
CA LYS A 352 37.22 23.55 -1.88
C LYS A 352 36.34 23.53 -3.11
N ALA A 353 36.09 24.69 -3.73
CA ALA A 353 35.32 24.83 -4.95
C ALA A 353 36.16 24.37 -6.15
N LYS A 354 35.62 23.43 -6.98
CA LYS A 354 36.36 22.83 -8.09
C LYS A 354 35.81 23.23 -9.47
N LYS A 355 34.50 23.17 -9.65
CA LYS A 355 33.84 23.44 -10.93
C LYS A 355 32.55 24.23 -10.69
N LYS A 356 32.20 25.13 -11.60
CA LYS A 356 30.95 25.89 -11.59
C LYS A 356 29.75 24.92 -11.47
N GLY A 357 28.80 25.26 -10.60
CA GLY A 357 27.62 24.43 -10.36
C GLY A 357 27.11 24.50 -8.92
N LYS A 358 26.16 23.63 -8.57
CA LYS A 358 25.52 23.57 -7.24
C LYS A 358 25.73 22.17 -6.65
N CYS A 359 26.08 22.09 -5.38
CA CYS A 359 26.10 20.85 -4.60
C CYS A 359 25.68 21.09 -3.16
N THR A 360 25.44 20.01 -2.43
CA THR A 360 25.08 20.04 -1.01
C THR A 360 26.20 19.40 -0.20
N ILE A 361 26.65 20.07 0.85
CA ILE A 361 27.49 19.48 1.86
C ILE A 361 26.62 19.01 3.02
N TYR A 362 26.67 17.73 3.33
CA TYR A 362 26.05 17.14 4.50
C TYR A 362 27.01 17.27 5.68
N VAL A 363 26.49 17.72 6.82
CA VAL A 363 27.25 17.84 8.08
C VAL A 363 26.47 17.07 9.13
N TYR A 364 27.04 16.00 9.66
CA TYR A 364 26.31 15.07 10.51
C TYR A 364 27.09 14.61 11.74
N ALA A 365 26.37 14.45 12.85
CA ALA A 365 26.86 13.93 14.10
C ALA A 365 26.90 12.39 14.10
N GLN A 366 27.55 11.80 15.10
CA GLN A 366 27.68 10.33 15.20
C GLN A 366 26.38 9.56 15.24
N ASN A 367 25.27 10.16 15.68
CA ASN A 367 23.94 9.52 15.70
C ASN A 367 23.11 9.79 14.45
N GLY A 368 23.71 10.35 13.40
CA GLY A 368 23.11 10.59 12.11
C GLY A 368 22.26 11.86 12.00
N VAL A 369 22.04 12.61 13.09
CA VAL A 369 21.39 13.92 12.98
C VAL A 369 22.26 14.87 12.17
N TYR A 370 21.68 15.62 11.24
CA TYR A 370 22.45 16.39 10.27
C TYR A 370 21.84 17.75 9.93
N LYS A 371 22.65 18.57 9.34
CA LYS A 371 22.29 19.81 8.62
C LYS A 371 23.00 19.83 7.27
N THR A 372 22.51 20.65 6.37
CA THR A 372 23.09 20.81 5.04
C THR A 372 23.57 22.22 4.79
N VAL A 373 24.65 22.34 3.99
CA VAL A 373 25.09 23.60 3.42
C VAL A 373 24.93 23.53 1.91
N LYS A 374 24.08 24.40 1.36
CA LYS A 374 23.93 24.56 -0.10
C LYS A 374 25.11 25.35 -0.63
N VAL A 375 25.89 24.76 -1.50
CA VAL A 375 27.10 25.38 -2.10
C VAL A 375 26.78 25.72 -3.56
N THR A 376 27.03 26.97 -3.93
CA THR A 376 27.05 27.44 -5.32
C THR A 376 28.45 27.86 -5.68
N VAL A 377 29.08 27.21 -6.64
CA VAL A 377 30.37 27.59 -7.22
C VAL A 377 30.13 28.46 -8.44
N LYS A 378 30.70 29.66 -8.45
CA LYS A 378 30.65 30.63 -9.54
C LYS A 378 31.88 30.55 -10.41
#